data_c4ae8007fc1a1152b88dba4658f10816
#
_entry.id   c4ae8007fc1a1152b88dba4658f10816
#
_cell.length_a   1.000
_cell.length_b   1.000
_cell.length_c   1.000
_cell.angle_alpha   90.00
_cell.angle_beta   90.00
_cell.angle_gamma   90.00
#
_symmetry.space_group_name_H-M   'P 1'
#
loop_
_entity.id
_entity.type
_entity.pdbx_description
1 polymer ?
#
loop_
_entity_poly.entity_id
_entity_poly.type
_entity_poly.pdbx_seq_one_letter_code
_entity_poly.pdbx_strand_id
1 'polypeptide(L)'
;MAGIAYLVRSIRALHRKINRNSDRISRELSNQTGRIKEEIGHAYHQVEAIEQLLPLLKLKAPLPPSRGWAASPDFLLALAHITQTIKPKLAVELGSGTSTLVLAKSGAKKIISLDHSIEFGTQTREMLLSHGVRGVDIRINDLETYPKGYKWYAKASFKGLAKIDLLVIDGPPSSTNADARYPALLHLVPLLSPRATIVLDDVFRDEERKLADAIVAALPGHAMKILSHEKGTAIISPRSGK
;
A
#
# COMPACT_ATOMS: atom_id res chain seq x y z
N MET A 1 -68.61 23.45 -3.44
CA MET A 1 -67.66 23.59 -2.29
C MET A 1 -66.73 22.38 -2.16
N ALA A 2 -67.13 21.13 -2.36
CA ALA A 2 -66.29 19.93 -2.25
C ALA A 2 -65.07 19.88 -3.21
N GLY A 3 -65.23 20.36 -4.45
CA GLY A 3 -64.17 20.35 -5.46
C GLY A 3 -62.98 21.27 -5.12
N ILE A 4 -63.25 22.46 -4.54
CA ILE A 4 -62.19 23.40 -4.15
C ILE A 4 -61.37 22.85 -2.97
N ALA A 5 -62.03 22.20 -2.02
CA ALA A 5 -61.36 21.59 -0.86
C ALA A 5 -60.47 20.41 -1.32
N TYR A 6 -60.87 19.61 -2.30
CA TYR A 6 -60.06 18.56 -2.89
C TYR A 6 -58.81 19.13 -3.61
N LEU A 7 -59.01 20.16 -4.43
CA LEU A 7 -57.88 20.83 -5.12
C LEU A 7 -56.84 21.37 -4.14
N VAL A 8 -57.27 22.07 -3.09
CA VAL A 8 -56.36 22.60 -2.06
C VAL A 8 -55.58 21.49 -1.36
N ARG A 9 -56.24 20.35 -1.04
CA ARG A 9 -55.54 19.18 -0.45
C ARG A 9 -54.50 18.60 -1.39
N SER A 10 -54.83 18.44 -2.67
CA SER A 10 -53.97 17.89 -3.69
C SER A 10 -52.73 18.80 -3.92
N ILE A 11 -52.92 20.10 -4.00
CA ILE A 11 -51.84 21.09 -4.12
C ILE A 11 -50.92 21.03 -2.90
N ARG A 12 -51.46 20.99 -1.68
CA ARG A 12 -50.65 20.85 -0.46
C ARG A 12 -49.88 19.55 -0.40
N ALA A 13 -50.46 18.44 -0.87
CA ALA A 13 -49.80 17.16 -0.96
C ALA A 13 -48.61 17.19 -1.95
N LEU A 14 -48.86 17.77 -3.14
CA LEU A 14 -47.84 17.97 -4.16
C LEU A 14 -46.68 18.86 -3.65
N HIS A 15 -47.04 19.98 -3.02
CA HIS A 15 -46.02 20.89 -2.45
C HIS A 15 -45.13 20.19 -1.41
N ARG A 16 -45.73 19.40 -0.51
CA ARG A 16 -44.97 18.58 0.45
C ARG A 16 -44.07 17.53 -0.21
N LYS A 17 -44.53 16.95 -1.34
CA LYS A 17 -43.73 15.98 -2.12
C LYS A 17 -42.56 16.66 -2.81
N ILE A 18 -42.79 17.85 -3.39
CA ILE A 18 -41.72 18.67 -4.01
C ILE A 18 -40.67 19.06 -2.99
N ASN A 19 -41.09 19.62 -1.85
CA ASN A 19 -40.15 20.02 -0.80
C ASN A 19 -39.29 18.83 -0.30
N ARG A 20 -39.92 17.67 -0.02
CA ARG A 20 -39.19 16.47 0.38
C ARG A 20 -38.17 16.00 -0.67
N ASN A 21 -38.56 16.07 -1.94
CA ASN A 21 -37.64 15.72 -3.03
C ASN A 21 -36.49 16.75 -3.15
N SER A 22 -36.79 18.04 -3.03
CA SER A 22 -35.79 19.11 -3.04
C SER A 22 -34.77 18.92 -1.91
N ASP A 23 -35.25 18.66 -0.67
CA ASP A 23 -34.38 18.43 0.50
C ASP A 23 -33.51 17.17 0.32
N ARG A 24 -34.07 16.11 -0.32
CA ARG A 24 -33.31 14.90 -0.61
C ARG A 24 -32.21 15.16 -1.64
N ILE A 25 -32.55 15.86 -2.73
CA ILE A 25 -31.59 16.20 -3.77
C ILE A 25 -30.48 17.12 -3.23
N SER A 26 -30.86 18.12 -2.42
CA SER A 26 -29.88 19.01 -1.80
C SER A 26 -28.89 18.28 -0.89
N ARG A 27 -29.39 17.33 -0.08
CA ARG A 27 -28.52 16.48 0.76
C ARG A 27 -27.60 15.59 -0.07
N GLU A 28 -28.12 14.94 -1.09
CA GLU A 28 -27.35 14.08 -1.99
C GLU A 28 -26.24 14.89 -2.69
N LEU A 29 -26.61 16.07 -3.23
CA LEU A 29 -25.65 16.98 -3.88
C LEU A 29 -24.57 17.45 -2.91
N SER A 30 -24.92 17.79 -1.67
CA SER A 30 -23.96 18.17 -0.64
C SER A 30 -23.00 17.03 -0.32
N ASN A 31 -23.51 15.80 -0.19
CA ASN A 31 -22.70 14.62 0.08
C ASN A 31 -21.74 14.32 -1.10
N GLN A 32 -22.23 14.40 -2.33
CA GLN A 32 -21.41 14.21 -3.53
C GLN A 32 -20.31 15.28 -3.63
N THR A 33 -20.67 16.54 -3.37
CA THR A 33 -19.70 17.64 -3.37
C THR A 33 -18.63 17.45 -2.28
N GLY A 34 -19.01 16.95 -1.11
CA GLY A 34 -18.06 16.59 -0.04
C GLY A 34 -17.07 15.52 -0.51
N ARG A 35 -17.56 14.42 -1.06
CA ARG A 35 -16.72 13.33 -1.59
C ARG A 35 -15.76 13.82 -2.68
N ILE A 36 -16.25 14.62 -3.63
CA ILE A 36 -15.38 15.17 -4.70
C ILE A 36 -14.26 16.04 -4.11
N LYS A 37 -14.56 16.85 -3.10
CA LYS A 37 -13.53 17.66 -2.42
C LYS A 37 -12.48 16.80 -1.72
N GLU A 38 -12.90 15.72 -1.07
CA GLU A 38 -11.99 14.75 -0.45
C GLU A 38 -11.09 14.07 -1.49
N GLU A 39 -11.67 13.58 -2.60
CA GLU A 39 -10.92 12.98 -3.70
C GLU A 39 -9.91 13.93 -4.34
N ILE A 40 -10.30 15.21 -4.53
CA ILE A 40 -9.38 16.24 -5.01
C ILE A 40 -8.25 16.46 -3.99
N GLY A 41 -8.57 16.52 -2.70
CA GLY A 41 -7.56 16.63 -1.64
C GLY A 41 -6.56 15.47 -1.66
N HIS A 42 -7.04 14.24 -1.80
CA HIS A 42 -6.19 13.06 -1.95
C HIS A 42 -5.32 13.13 -3.21
N ALA A 43 -5.88 13.56 -4.35
CA ALA A 43 -5.12 13.73 -5.58
C ALA A 43 -3.99 14.78 -5.43
N TYR A 44 -4.24 15.90 -4.75
CA TYR A 44 -3.22 16.89 -4.42
C TYR A 44 -2.10 16.30 -3.57
N HIS A 45 -2.43 15.52 -2.54
CA HIS A 45 -1.46 14.84 -1.70
C HIS A 45 -0.52 13.92 -2.50
N GLN A 46 -1.06 13.21 -3.50
CA GLN A 46 -0.24 12.37 -4.37
C GLN A 46 0.69 13.19 -5.27
N VAL A 47 0.24 14.36 -5.76
CA VAL A 47 1.10 15.28 -6.54
C VAL A 47 2.23 15.83 -5.67
N GLU A 48 1.93 16.31 -4.47
CA GLU A 48 2.94 16.81 -3.52
C GLU A 48 3.95 15.72 -3.16
N ALA A 49 3.50 14.48 -2.98
CA ALA A 49 4.38 13.36 -2.69
C ALA A 49 5.32 13.04 -3.87
N ILE A 50 4.81 13.04 -5.12
CA ILE A 50 5.66 12.79 -6.28
C ILE A 50 6.66 13.93 -6.51
N GLU A 51 6.28 15.20 -6.31
CA GLU A 51 7.18 16.35 -6.40
C GLU A 51 8.35 16.25 -5.41
N GLN A 52 8.10 15.77 -4.19
CA GLN A 52 9.14 15.54 -3.18
C GLN A 52 9.99 14.30 -3.49
N LEU A 53 9.38 13.24 -4.05
CA LEU A 53 10.06 11.98 -4.34
C LEU A 53 11.07 12.12 -5.49
N LEU A 54 10.68 12.79 -6.59
CA LEU A 54 11.50 12.86 -7.81
C LEU A 54 12.94 13.35 -7.57
N PRO A 55 13.19 14.47 -6.84
CA PRO A 55 14.55 14.94 -6.58
C PRO A 55 15.35 13.98 -5.71
N LEU A 56 14.72 13.22 -4.83
CA LEU A 56 15.41 12.25 -3.97
C LEU A 56 15.96 11.07 -4.77
N LEU A 57 15.29 10.65 -5.84
CA LEU A 57 15.62 9.44 -6.58
C LEU A 57 16.63 9.65 -7.72
N LYS A 58 16.85 10.89 -8.17
CA LYS A 58 17.74 11.24 -9.31
C LYS A 58 17.49 10.29 -10.49
N LEU A 59 16.26 10.27 -10.97
CA LEU A 59 15.78 9.36 -12.02
C LEU A 59 16.48 9.64 -13.36
N LYS A 60 16.63 8.60 -14.19
CA LYS A 60 17.19 8.67 -15.56
C LYS A 60 16.14 8.49 -16.65
N ALA A 61 14.94 8.01 -16.27
CA ALA A 61 13.80 7.77 -17.13
C ALA A 61 12.51 8.18 -16.39
N PRO A 62 11.36 8.30 -17.07
CA PRO A 62 10.08 8.50 -16.41
C PRO A 62 9.71 7.32 -15.51
N LEU A 63 8.98 7.59 -14.41
CA LEU A 63 8.32 6.55 -13.64
C LEU A 63 7.09 6.03 -14.38
N PRO A 64 6.76 4.75 -14.21
CA PRO A 64 5.47 4.23 -14.70
C PRO A 64 4.32 4.90 -13.95
N PRO A 65 3.09 4.90 -14.51
CA PRO A 65 1.92 5.45 -13.83
C PRO A 65 1.66 4.77 -12.49
N SER A 66 1.43 5.57 -11.44
CA SER A 66 1.09 5.10 -10.09
C SER A 66 -0.40 4.82 -9.97
N ARG A 67 -0.94 3.87 -10.75
CA ARG A 67 -2.36 3.49 -10.76
C ARG A 67 -2.52 1.98 -10.66
N GLY A 68 -3.67 1.54 -10.19
CA GLY A 68 -4.02 0.13 -10.08
C GLY A 68 -3.20 -0.58 -9.00
N TRP A 69 -2.37 -1.52 -9.40
CA TRP A 69 -1.52 -2.32 -8.51
C TRP A 69 -0.24 -1.60 -8.08
N ALA A 70 0.09 -0.45 -8.69
CA ALA A 70 1.30 0.28 -8.34
C ALA A 70 1.18 0.90 -6.94
N ALA A 71 2.32 0.96 -6.25
CA ALA A 71 2.43 1.68 -4.99
C ALA A 71 2.15 3.17 -5.17
N SER A 72 1.41 3.77 -4.24
CA SER A 72 1.05 5.18 -4.29
C SER A 72 2.26 6.10 -4.05
N PRO A 73 2.28 7.32 -4.61
CA PRO A 73 3.37 8.28 -4.42
C PRO A 73 3.71 8.58 -2.96
N ASP A 74 2.72 8.71 -2.08
CA ASP A 74 2.93 8.95 -0.65
C ASP A 74 3.58 7.75 0.07
N PHE A 75 3.18 6.52 -0.30
CA PHE A 75 3.87 5.31 0.16
C PHE A 75 5.33 5.28 -0.32
N LEU A 76 5.57 5.56 -1.61
CA LEU A 76 6.92 5.57 -2.18
C LEU A 76 7.82 6.63 -1.54
N LEU A 77 7.29 7.82 -1.24
CA LEU A 77 8.01 8.88 -0.54
C LEU A 77 8.39 8.46 0.88
N ALA A 78 7.46 7.89 1.63
CA ALA A 78 7.73 7.36 2.96
C ALA A 78 8.78 6.24 2.92
N LEU A 79 8.70 5.32 1.96
CA LEU A 79 9.67 4.25 1.76
C LEU A 79 11.07 4.80 1.46
N ALA A 80 11.16 5.87 0.64
CA ALA A 80 12.43 6.55 0.35
C ALA A 80 13.06 7.11 1.63
N HIS A 81 12.30 7.85 2.43
CA HIS A 81 12.77 8.44 3.69
C HIS A 81 13.19 7.37 4.71
N ILE A 82 12.40 6.31 4.86
CA ILE A 82 12.73 5.17 5.73
C ILE A 82 14.07 4.56 5.29
N THR A 83 14.20 4.25 4.00
CA THR A 83 15.40 3.61 3.44
C THR A 83 16.64 4.49 3.63
N GLN A 84 16.55 5.81 3.39
CA GLN A 84 17.64 6.76 3.60
C GLN A 84 18.03 6.87 5.08
N THR A 85 17.06 6.78 5.98
CA THR A 85 17.29 6.89 7.43
C THR A 85 17.97 5.65 7.99
N ILE A 86 17.46 4.45 7.67
CA ILE A 86 17.96 3.20 8.27
C ILE A 86 19.14 2.60 7.50
N LYS A 87 19.29 2.94 6.22
CA LYS A 87 20.34 2.43 5.31
C LYS A 87 20.49 0.91 5.41
N PRO A 88 19.44 0.14 5.07
CA PRO A 88 19.39 -1.29 5.31
C PRO A 88 20.51 -2.03 4.57
N LYS A 89 21.19 -2.96 5.26
CA LYS A 89 22.16 -3.87 4.63
C LYS A 89 21.44 -4.87 3.74
N LEU A 90 20.26 -5.35 4.17
CA LEU A 90 19.36 -6.21 3.40
C LEU A 90 17.94 -5.67 3.51
N ALA A 91 17.38 -5.28 2.37
CA ALA A 91 15.97 -5.05 2.18
C ALA A 91 15.34 -6.25 1.46
N VAL A 92 14.23 -6.75 1.97
CA VAL A 92 13.41 -7.77 1.32
C VAL A 92 12.04 -7.18 1.04
N GLU A 93 11.54 -7.41 -0.15
CA GLU A 93 10.26 -6.88 -0.61
C GLU A 93 9.39 -8.01 -1.15
N LEU A 94 8.10 -7.95 -0.85
CA LEU A 94 7.06 -8.81 -1.40
C LEU A 94 6.23 -8.02 -2.41
N GLY A 95 6.29 -8.40 -3.68
CA GLY A 95 5.76 -7.65 -4.83
C GLY A 95 6.80 -6.67 -5.39
N SER A 96 7.30 -6.95 -6.59
CA SER A 96 8.27 -6.07 -7.26
C SER A 96 7.58 -4.93 -8.02
N GLY A 97 8.24 -3.78 -8.13
CA GLY A 97 7.68 -2.63 -8.84
C GLY A 97 8.46 -1.34 -8.67
N THR A 98 7.76 -0.22 -8.71
CA THR A 98 8.35 1.11 -8.49
C THR A 98 8.99 1.23 -7.10
N SER A 99 8.46 0.56 -6.09
CA SER A 99 9.03 0.46 -4.75
C SER A 99 10.42 -0.16 -4.75
N THR A 100 10.68 -1.17 -5.59
CA THR A 100 12.02 -1.75 -5.79
C THR A 100 13.03 -0.71 -6.28
N LEU A 101 12.63 0.14 -7.24
CA LEU A 101 13.45 1.24 -7.73
C LEU A 101 13.72 2.26 -6.62
N VAL A 102 12.70 2.60 -5.84
CA VAL A 102 12.83 3.52 -4.69
C VAL A 102 13.82 2.99 -3.68
N LEU A 103 13.72 1.73 -3.28
CA LEU A 103 14.69 1.08 -2.38
C LEU A 103 16.13 1.22 -2.90
N ALA A 104 16.33 0.93 -4.19
CA ALA A 104 17.65 0.98 -4.81
C ALA A 104 18.22 2.39 -4.89
N LYS A 105 17.39 3.37 -5.24
CA LYS A 105 17.80 4.78 -5.35
C LYS A 105 17.95 5.47 -4.01
N SER A 106 17.31 4.95 -2.97
CA SER A 106 17.37 5.52 -1.61
C SER A 106 18.46 4.91 -0.73
N GLY A 107 19.29 3.99 -1.25
CA GLY A 107 20.52 3.56 -0.60
C GLY A 107 20.45 2.23 0.15
N ALA A 108 19.48 1.36 -0.13
CA ALA A 108 19.52 -0.03 0.31
C ALA A 108 20.72 -0.74 -0.33
N LYS A 109 21.55 -1.44 0.48
CA LYS A 109 22.80 -2.04 -0.01
C LYS A 109 22.57 -3.31 -0.81
N LYS A 110 21.65 -4.15 -0.36
CA LYS A 110 21.22 -5.37 -1.04
C LYS A 110 19.70 -5.42 -1.02
N ILE A 111 19.11 -5.69 -2.17
CA ILE A 111 17.66 -5.80 -2.32
C ILE A 111 17.34 -7.16 -2.90
N ILE A 112 16.40 -7.85 -2.26
CA ILE A 112 15.81 -9.10 -2.76
C ILE A 112 14.31 -8.85 -2.82
N SER A 113 13.77 -8.83 -4.05
CA SER A 113 12.35 -8.64 -4.29
C SER A 113 11.74 -9.96 -4.76
N LEU A 114 10.68 -10.41 -4.10
CA LEU A 114 9.98 -11.65 -4.40
C LEU A 114 8.73 -11.31 -5.21
N ASP A 115 8.61 -11.92 -6.39
CA ASP A 115 7.44 -11.73 -7.23
C ASP A 115 6.88 -13.08 -7.68
N HIS A 116 5.56 -13.15 -7.87
CA HIS A 116 4.90 -14.32 -8.41
C HIS A 116 4.52 -14.16 -9.88
N SER A 117 4.57 -12.93 -10.39
CA SER A 117 4.23 -12.60 -11.78
C SER A 117 5.49 -12.44 -12.61
N ILE A 118 5.63 -13.28 -13.65
CA ILE A 118 6.71 -13.15 -14.64
C ILE A 118 6.63 -11.77 -15.32
N GLU A 119 5.42 -11.31 -15.62
CA GLU A 119 5.19 -10.03 -16.28
C GLU A 119 5.70 -8.86 -15.44
N PHE A 120 5.21 -8.71 -14.20
CA PHE A 120 5.60 -7.60 -13.34
C PHE A 120 7.07 -7.66 -12.94
N GLY A 121 7.59 -8.84 -12.63
CA GLY A 121 9.00 -8.99 -12.32
C GLY A 121 9.92 -8.64 -13.50
N THR A 122 9.52 -8.96 -14.75
CA THR A 122 10.26 -8.59 -15.95
C THR A 122 10.20 -7.09 -16.20
N GLN A 123 9.02 -6.48 -16.14
CA GLN A 123 8.85 -5.03 -16.25
C GLN A 123 9.67 -4.27 -15.21
N THR A 124 9.74 -4.78 -13.98
CA THR A 124 10.57 -4.20 -12.92
C THR A 124 12.06 -4.28 -13.26
N ARG A 125 12.55 -5.39 -13.81
CA ARG A 125 13.95 -5.50 -14.26
C ARG A 125 14.29 -4.49 -15.36
N GLU A 126 13.41 -4.33 -16.34
CA GLU A 126 13.57 -3.35 -17.43
C GLU A 126 13.58 -1.92 -16.91
N MET A 127 12.66 -1.59 -16.00
CA MET A 127 12.60 -0.30 -15.33
C MET A 127 13.90 -0.02 -14.56
N LEU A 128 14.40 -0.96 -13.77
CA LEU A 128 15.66 -0.80 -13.04
C LEU A 128 16.83 -0.53 -13.99
N LEU A 129 16.91 -1.25 -15.11
CA LEU A 129 17.95 -1.04 -16.13
C LEU A 129 17.86 0.34 -16.77
N SER A 130 16.66 0.83 -17.13
CA SER A 130 16.47 2.17 -17.70
C SER A 130 16.93 3.29 -16.77
N HIS A 131 16.85 3.05 -15.45
CA HIS A 131 17.35 3.97 -14.42
C HIS A 131 18.84 3.73 -14.06
N GLY A 132 19.51 2.80 -14.73
CA GLY A 132 20.92 2.44 -14.47
C GLY A 132 21.14 1.72 -13.15
N VAL A 133 20.10 1.08 -12.61
CA VAL A 133 20.17 0.26 -11.39
C VAL A 133 20.51 -1.18 -11.78
N ARG A 134 21.52 -1.73 -11.10
CA ARG A 134 21.99 -3.12 -11.27
C ARG A 134 22.15 -3.78 -9.89
N GLY A 135 22.16 -5.11 -9.87
CA GLY A 135 22.44 -5.87 -8.64
C GLY A 135 21.25 -6.06 -7.70
N VAL A 136 20.03 -5.72 -8.14
CA VAL A 136 18.80 -6.11 -7.45
C VAL A 136 18.47 -7.56 -7.81
N ASP A 137 18.23 -8.39 -6.79
CA ASP A 137 17.84 -9.80 -6.95
C ASP A 137 16.31 -9.90 -6.98
N ILE A 138 15.72 -9.93 -8.18
CA ILE A 138 14.28 -10.15 -8.35
C ILE A 138 14.06 -11.64 -8.57
N ARG A 139 13.45 -12.30 -7.60
CA ARG A 139 13.14 -13.73 -7.61
C ARG A 139 11.71 -13.94 -8.04
N ILE A 140 11.54 -14.42 -9.26
CA ILE A 140 10.25 -14.68 -9.86
C ILE A 140 9.97 -16.17 -9.76
N ASN A 141 8.97 -16.55 -8.98
CA ASN A 141 8.52 -17.93 -8.82
C ASN A 141 7.02 -17.95 -8.63
N ASP A 142 6.34 -18.92 -9.24
CA ASP A 142 4.92 -19.15 -9.00
C ASP A 142 4.63 -19.33 -7.51
N LEU A 143 3.41 -19.01 -7.11
CA LEU A 143 2.96 -19.25 -5.75
C LEU A 143 2.78 -20.76 -5.51
N GLU A 144 3.31 -21.25 -4.40
CA GLU A 144 3.16 -22.64 -3.95
C GLU A 144 1.97 -22.78 -3.00
N THR A 145 1.31 -23.93 -3.04
CA THR A 145 0.30 -24.30 -2.04
C THR A 145 1.00 -24.90 -0.82
N TYR A 146 0.77 -24.31 0.33
CA TYR A 146 1.31 -24.76 1.61
C TYR A 146 0.38 -25.79 2.31
N PRO A 147 0.89 -26.59 3.25
CA PRO A 147 0.12 -27.68 3.87
C PRO A 147 -1.21 -27.29 4.51
N LYS A 148 -1.36 -26.01 4.93
CA LYS A 148 -2.62 -25.48 5.48
C LYS A 148 -3.59 -24.99 4.41
N GLY A 149 -3.29 -25.22 3.12
CA GLY A 149 -4.18 -24.90 1.99
C GLY A 149 -4.09 -23.48 1.45
N TYR A 150 -3.26 -22.60 2.01
CA TYR A 150 -3.04 -21.26 1.44
C TYR A 150 -1.95 -21.29 0.36
N LYS A 151 -2.06 -20.37 -0.62
CA LYS A 151 -1.03 -20.12 -1.63
C LYS A 151 -0.15 -18.95 -1.20
N TRP A 152 1.16 -19.11 -1.32
CA TRP A 152 2.12 -18.05 -1.00
C TRP A 152 3.42 -18.23 -1.77
N TYR A 153 4.35 -17.27 -1.64
CA TYR A 153 5.64 -17.31 -2.35
C TYR A 153 6.36 -18.65 -2.16
N ALA A 154 6.95 -19.15 -3.24
CA ALA A 154 7.66 -20.42 -3.25
C ALA A 154 8.78 -20.45 -2.22
N LYS A 155 8.98 -21.59 -1.56
CA LYS A 155 10.05 -21.78 -0.57
C LYS A 155 11.43 -21.46 -1.13
N ALA A 156 11.64 -21.73 -2.42
CA ALA A 156 12.89 -21.41 -3.13
C ALA A 156 13.20 -19.89 -3.11
N SER A 157 12.15 -19.05 -3.08
CA SER A 157 12.30 -17.60 -3.02
C SER A 157 12.95 -17.10 -1.72
N PHE A 158 12.91 -17.88 -0.65
CA PHE A 158 13.47 -17.51 0.66
C PHE A 158 14.93 -17.98 0.85
N LYS A 159 15.50 -18.68 -0.12
CA LYS A 159 16.87 -19.22 0.01
C LYS A 159 17.88 -18.13 0.34
N GLY A 160 18.59 -18.33 1.46
CA GLY A 160 19.64 -17.41 1.91
C GLY A 160 19.15 -16.09 2.49
N LEU A 161 17.85 -15.94 2.79
CA LEU A 161 17.32 -14.81 3.56
C LEU A 161 17.65 -14.99 5.04
N ALA A 162 18.29 -14.01 5.62
CA ALA A 162 18.54 -13.90 7.05
C ALA A 162 18.92 -12.46 7.40
N LYS A 163 18.66 -12.03 8.63
CA LYS A 163 19.02 -10.70 9.15
C LYS A 163 18.48 -9.56 8.26
N ILE A 164 17.19 -9.64 7.93
CA ILE A 164 16.50 -8.63 7.13
C ILE A 164 16.39 -7.35 7.97
N ASP A 165 16.90 -6.23 7.44
CA ASP A 165 16.85 -4.93 8.12
C ASP A 165 15.62 -4.11 7.74
N LEU A 166 15.12 -4.31 6.50
CA LEU A 166 13.89 -3.69 6.01
C LEU A 166 13.07 -4.75 5.30
N LEU A 167 11.84 -4.97 5.78
CA LEU A 167 10.85 -5.82 5.12
C LEU A 167 9.72 -4.95 4.60
N VAL A 168 9.49 -4.99 3.29
CA VAL A 168 8.36 -4.32 2.63
C VAL A 168 7.35 -5.36 2.22
N ILE A 169 6.11 -5.20 2.67
CA ILE A 169 5.02 -6.15 2.41
C ILE A 169 3.95 -5.44 1.56
N ASP A 170 3.97 -5.69 0.26
CA ASP A 170 2.97 -5.21 -0.71
C ASP A 170 2.50 -6.33 -1.66
N GLY A 171 2.59 -7.56 -1.23
CA GLY A 171 2.17 -8.74 -1.98
C GLY A 171 2.09 -10.00 -1.10
N PRO A 172 1.50 -11.06 -1.64
CA PRO A 172 0.79 -11.16 -2.91
C PRO A 172 -0.57 -10.44 -2.88
N PRO A 173 -1.24 -10.28 -4.04
CA PRO A 173 -2.57 -9.66 -4.09
C PRO A 173 -3.60 -10.39 -3.25
N SER A 174 -4.54 -9.64 -2.64
CA SER A 174 -5.65 -10.20 -1.85
C SER A 174 -6.54 -11.18 -2.64
N SER A 175 -6.57 -11.09 -3.97
CA SER A 175 -7.26 -12.04 -4.85
C SER A 175 -6.66 -13.45 -4.84
N THR A 176 -5.47 -13.64 -4.27
CA THR A 176 -4.80 -14.94 -4.22
C THR A 176 -5.51 -15.90 -3.25
N ASN A 177 -5.82 -15.46 -2.07
CA ASN A 177 -6.58 -16.16 -1.02
C ASN A 177 -6.88 -15.20 0.13
N ALA A 178 -7.78 -15.59 1.01
CA ALA A 178 -8.00 -14.86 2.25
C ALA A 178 -6.70 -14.74 3.06
N ASP A 179 -6.52 -13.62 3.76
CA ASP A 179 -5.32 -13.30 4.54
C ASP A 179 -4.02 -13.49 3.71
N ALA A 180 -4.02 -13.10 2.42
CA ALA A 180 -2.96 -13.43 1.46
C ALA A 180 -1.54 -13.03 1.90
N ARG A 181 -1.40 -11.94 2.66
CA ARG A 181 -0.11 -11.44 3.17
C ARG A 181 0.25 -12.00 4.55
N TYR A 182 -0.70 -12.62 5.26
CA TYR A 182 -0.50 -13.12 6.63
C TYR A 182 0.66 -14.11 6.78
N PRO A 183 0.97 -14.99 5.79
CA PRO A 183 2.12 -15.88 5.89
C PRO A 183 3.48 -15.17 6.04
N ALA A 184 3.59 -13.85 5.75
CA ALA A 184 4.80 -13.09 6.04
C ALA A 184 5.18 -13.13 7.52
N LEU A 185 4.20 -13.15 8.43
CA LEU A 185 4.42 -13.33 9.86
C LEU A 185 5.16 -14.63 10.17
N LEU A 186 4.80 -15.71 9.49
CA LEU A 186 5.33 -17.05 9.75
C LEU A 186 6.70 -17.30 9.12
N HIS A 187 6.91 -16.73 7.93
CA HIS A 187 8.06 -17.07 7.10
C HIS A 187 9.15 -16.01 7.08
N LEU A 188 8.83 -14.73 7.26
CA LEU A 188 9.79 -13.63 7.15
C LEU A 188 10.09 -12.94 8.48
N VAL A 189 9.11 -12.82 9.38
CA VAL A 189 9.36 -12.21 10.70
C VAL A 189 10.45 -12.94 11.48
N PRO A 190 10.57 -14.28 11.46
CA PRO A 190 11.69 -14.98 12.10
C PRO A 190 13.07 -14.69 11.49
N LEU A 191 13.12 -14.15 10.27
CA LEU A 191 14.37 -13.84 9.56
C LEU A 191 14.82 -12.39 9.74
N LEU A 192 14.08 -11.59 10.50
CA LEU A 192 14.38 -10.19 10.73
C LEU A 192 15.65 -10.00 11.58
N SER A 193 16.36 -8.91 11.34
CA SER A 193 17.39 -8.45 12.28
C SER A 193 16.71 -7.86 13.54
N PRO A 194 17.39 -7.80 14.70
CA PRO A 194 16.80 -7.29 15.94
C PRO A 194 16.31 -5.83 15.87
N ARG A 195 16.81 -5.07 14.90
CA ARG A 195 16.46 -3.66 14.66
C ARG A 195 15.75 -3.46 13.32
N ALA A 196 15.12 -4.49 12.79
CA ALA A 196 14.42 -4.42 11.52
C ALA A 196 13.29 -3.38 11.56
N THR A 197 13.03 -2.80 10.42
CA THR A 197 11.81 -2.02 10.17
C THR A 197 10.94 -2.78 9.17
N ILE A 198 9.65 -2.84 9.43
CA ILE A 198 8.67 -3.44 8.53
C ILE A 198 7.76 -2.33 8.02
N VAL A 199 7.54 -2.31 6.71
CA VAL A 199 6.59 -1.41 6.03
C VAL A 199 5.54 -2.28 5.36
N LEU A 200 4.29 -2.12 5.76
CA LEU A 200 3.15 -2.86 5.23
C LEU A 200 2.18 -1.89 4.56
N ASP A 201 1.89 -2.10 3.29
CA ASP A 201 0.89 -1.33 2.54
C ASP A 201 -0.53 -1.87 2.72
N ASP A 202 -1.52 -1.07 2.29
CA ASP A 202 -2.95 -1.41 2.29
C ASP A 202 -3.58 -1.61 3.68
N VAL A 203 -3.02 -1.07 4.78
CA VAL A 203 -3.49 -1.35 6.16
C VAL A 203 -4.87 -0.77 6.51
N PHE A 204 -5.52 -0.09 5.58
CA PHE A 204 -6.94 0.24 5.73
C PHE A 204 -7.86 -0.95 5.41
N ARG A 205 -7.31 -2.04 4.86
CA ARG A 205 -8.02 -3.32 4.75
C ARG A 205 -7.89 -4.11 6.06
N ASP A 206 -8.96 -4.78 6.46
CA ASP A 206 -9.02 -5.53 7.72
C ASP A 206 -7.96 -6.64 7.82
N GLU A 207 -7.66 -7.32 6.70
CA GLU A 207 -6.69 -8.41 6.64
C GLU A 207 -5.26 -7.89 6.90
N GLU A 208 -4.86 -6.81 6.24
CA GLU A 208 -3.56 -6.20 6.42
C GLU A 208 -3.43 -5.53 7.80
N ARG A 209 -4.50 -4.94 8.31
CA ARG A 209 -4.52 -4.41 9.68
C ARG A 209 -4.30 -5.50 10.72
N LYS A 210 -4.97 -6.63 10.58
CA LYS A 210 -4.81 -7.81 11.43
C LYS A 210 -3.37 -8.36 11.36
N LEU A 211 -2.77 -8.39 10.16
CA LEU A 211 -1.37 -8.77 10.00
C LEU A 211 -0.43 -7.80 10.74
N ALA A 212 -0.63 -6.49 10.60
CA ALA A 212 0.19 -5.48 11.27
C ALA A 212 0.15 -5.64 12.79
N ASP A 213 -1.05 -5.82 13.37
CA ASP A 213 -1.24 -6.03 14.80
C ASP A 213 -0.55 -7.35 15.26
N ALA A 214 -0.64 -8.42 14.47
CA ALA A 214 0.01 -9.68 14.77
C ALA A 214 1.57 -9.58 14.71
N ILE A 215 2.12 -8.82 13.77
CA ILE A 215 3.56 -8.57 13.70
C ILE A 215 4.03 -7.80 14.94
N VAL A 216 3.31 -6.75 15.37
CA VAL A 216 3.64 -6.01 16.58
C VAL A 216 3.62 -6.90 17.82
N ALA A 217 2.61 -7.77 17.92
CA ALA A 217 2.52 -8.73 19.03
C ALA A 217 3.70 -9.71 19.04
N ALA A 218 4.19 -10.12 17.86
CA ALA A 218 5.35 -11.01 17.73
C ALA A 218 6.70 -10.30 17.98
N LEU A 219 6.73 -8.97 17.98
CA LEU A 219 7.94 -8.14 18.13
C LEU A 219 7.82 -7.16 19.31
N PRO A 220 7.93 -7.62 20.58
CA PRO A 220 7.66 -6.78 21.77
C PRO A 220 8.51 -5.49 21.86
N GLY A 221 9.70 -5.49 21.21
CA GLY A 221 10.60 -4.34 21.16
C GLY A 221 10.24 -3.31 20.08
N HIS A 222 9.18 -3.52 19.31
CA HIS A 222 8.77 -2.65 18.22
C HIS A 222 7.50 -1.87 18.56
N ALA A 223 7.29 -0.77 17.84
CA ALA A 223 6.08 0.03 17.89
C ALA A 223 5.57 0.23 16.46
N MET A 224 4.26 0.34 16.32
CA MET A 224 3.61 0.61 15.04
C MET A 224 3.18 2.07 14.96
N LYS A 225 3.42 2.68 13.81
CA LYS A 225 2.83 3.95 13.38
C LYS A 225 2.04 3.69 12.10
N ILE A 226 0.80 4.16 12.04
CA ILE A 226 0.00 4.13 10.82
C ILE A 226 0.03 5.51 10.20
N LEU A 227 0.30 5.57 8.90
CA LEU A 227 0.25 6.77 8.09
C LEU A 227 -1.03 6.75 7.26
N SER A 228 -1.71 7.91 7.19
CA SER A 228 -2.93 8.10 6.41
C SER A 228 -2.59 8.33 4.93
N HIS A 229 -1.84 7.39 4.34
CA HIS A 229 -1.59 7.33 2.91
C HIS A 229 -2.86 6.87 2.17
N GLU A 230 -2.85 6.93 0.84
CA GLU A 230 -4.01 6.59 -0.01
C GLU A 230 -4.67 5.25 0.39
N LYS A 231 -3.85 4.23 0.66
CA LYS A 231 -4.31 2.89 1.05
C LYS A 231 -4.02 2.55 2.53
N GLY A 232 -3.42 3.51 3.25
CA GLY A 232 -2.90 3.31 4.59
C GLY A 232 -1.60 2.52 4.62
N THR A 233 -0.62 2.98 5.41
CA THR A 233 0.68 2.30 5.55
C THR A 233 1.03 2.12 7.02
N ALA A 234 1.36 0.89 7.43
CA ALA A 234 1.92 0.64 8.75
C ALA A 234 3.46 0.60 8.69
N ILE A 235 4.08 1.34 9.58
CA ILE A 235 5.53 1.28 9.83
C ILE A 235 5.71 0.68 11.21
N ILE A 236 6.33 -0.50 11.27
CA ILE A 236 6.64 -1.19 12.51
C ILE A 236 8.16 -1.14 12.69
N SER A 237 8.61 -0.42 13.69
CA SER A 237 10.04 -0.16 13.90
C SER A 237 10.43 -0.32 15.37
N PRO A 238 11.72 -0.53 15.68
CA PRO A 238 12.19 -0.60 17.05
C PRO A 238 11.76 0.63 17.84
N ARG A 239 11.32 0.41 19.08
CA ARG A 239 11.02 1.51 19.99
C ARG A 239 12.31 2.31 20.21
N SER A 240 12.21 3.63 20.06
CA SER A 240 13.31 4.51 20.46
C SER A 240 13.56 4.29 21.97
N GLY A 241 14.76 3.84 22.34
CA GLY A 241 15.14 3.77 23.74
C GLY A 241 15.00 5.17 24.37
N LYS A 242 14.40 5.20 25.56
CA LYS A 242 14.46 6.40 26.41
C LYS A 242 15.89 6.59 26.90
#